data_421e00f2ce4f503da676a28667ac5e85
#
_entry.id   421e00f2ce4f503da676a28667ac5e85
#
_cell.length_a   1.000
_cell.length_b   1.000
_cell.length_c   1.000
_cell.angle_alpha   90.00
_cell.angle_beta   90.00
_cell.angle_gamma   90.00
#
_symmetry.space_group_name_H-M   'P 1'
#
loop_
_entity.id
_entity.type
_entity.pdbx_description
1 polymer ?
#
loop_
_entity_poly.entity_id
_entity_poly.type
_entity_poly.pdbx_seq_one_letter_code
_entity_poly.pdbx_strand_id
1 'polypeptide(L)'
;MQFIHLVKGAYPKRSCTFLIDFFETNISLAKPGGVGKNKLKNLEITLDVNFQNPNPNNFGLEETLVNVLHQYKNKFPLIDTNIGRWHVSPTCQLAKYEPNNFYENIHCDVGKTCRNRIFAWMIYLNDIKVGGGTHFVHQEFTTKPISGDLYIWPAGWTHMHVGVNAPHETKYILTGWVEYV
;
A
#
# COMPACT_ATOMS: atom_id res chain seq x y z
N MET A 1 15.74 -8.02 6.58
CA MET A 1 14.32 -7.60 6.38
C MET A 1 13.44 -8.83 6.56
N GLN A 2 13.05 -9.10 7.80
CA GLN A 2 12.20 -10.27 8.05
C GLN A 2 10.79 -9.99 7.49
N PHE A 3 10.36 -10.83 6.54
CA PHE A 3 9.02 -10.84 5.95
C PHE A 3 8.56 -9.58 5.19
N ILE A 4 9.36 -8.53 5.07
CA ILE A 4 9.11 -7.44 4.14
C ILE A 4 9.69 -7.84 2.78
N HIS A 5 8.87 -7.82 1.75
CA HIS A 5 9.29 -8.20 0.40
C HIS A 5 9.05 -7.05 -0.58
N LEU A 6 10.10 -6.72 -1.34
CA LEU A 6 10.07 -5.75 -2.40
C LEU A 6 10.05 -6.47 -3.75
N VAL A 7 9.09 -6.13 -4.60
CA VAL A 7 9.09 -6.46 -6.03
C VAL A 7 9.29 -5.16 -6.79
N LYS A 8 10.50 -5.00 -7.36
CA LYS A 8 10.86 -3.79 -8.10
C LYS A 8 10.11 -3.71 -9.42
N GLY A 9 9.55 -2.54 -9.72
CA GLY A 9 8.84 -2.30 -10.96
C GLY A 9 7.66 -3.25 -11.18
N ALA A 10 7.06 -3.77 -10.10
CA ALA A 10 5.94 -4.70 -10.16
C ALA A 10 4.73 -4.11 -10.88
N TYR A 11 4.53 -2.81 -10.73
CA TYR A 11 3.41 -2.09 -11.34
C TYR A 11 3.91 -1.18 -12.47
N PRO A 12 3.30 -1.23 -13.66
CA PRO A 12 3.78 -0.45 -14.80
C PRO A 12 3.75 1.06 -14.54
N LYS A 13 4.82 1.77 -14.93
CA LYS A 13 4.90 3.23 -14.75
C LYS A 13 3.74 3.98 -15.41
N ARG A 14 3.28 3.52 -16.59
CA ARG A 14 2.10 4.08 -17.27
C ARG A 14 0.83 4.00 -16.40
N SER A 15 0.67 2.90 -15.67
CA SER A 15 -0.45 2.70 -14.75
C SER A 15 -0.31 3.59 -13.51
N CYS A 16 0.91 3.79 -13.02
CA CYS A 16 1.19 4.76 -11.95
C CYS A 16 0.77 6.18 -12.35
N THR A 17 1.23 6.64 -13.52
CA THR A 17 0.88 7.97 -14.06
C THR A 17 -0.63 8.11 -14.21
N PHE A 18 -1.28 7.10 -14.78
CA PHE A 18 -2.74 7.12 -14.93
C PHE A 18 -3.48 7.26 -13.58
N LEU A 19 -3.06 6.52 -12.55
CA LEU A 19 -3.70 6.63 -11.23
C LEU A 19 -3.49 8.01 -10.59
N ILE A 20 -2.35 8.64 -10.81
CA ILE A 20 -2.11 10.02 -10.38
C ILE A 20 -3.06 10.98 -11.11
N ASP A 21 -3.14 10.89 -12.44
CA ASP A 21 -4.03 11.72 -13.26
C ASP A 21 -5.51 11.49 -12.89
N PHE A 22 -5.88 10.23 -12.66
CA PHE A 22 -7.21 9.87 -12.16
C PHE A 22 -7.51 10.55 -10.82
N PHE A 23 -6.56 10.52 -9.87
CA PHE A 23 -6.73 11.17 -8.57
C PHE A 23 -6.96 12.68 -8.74
N GLU A 24 -6.09 13.35 -9.51
CA GLU A 24 -6.16 14.80 -9.70
C GLU A 24 -7.45 15.23 -10.42
N THR A 25 -7.88 14.47 -11.41
CA THR A 25 -9.13 14.72 -12.13
C THR A 25 -10.37 14.49 -11.27
N ASN A 26 -10.31 13.55 -10.33
CA ASN A 26 -11.42 13.16 -9.47
C ASN A 26 -11.22 13.58 -8.00
N ILE A 27 -10.49 14.66 -7.74
CA ILE A 27 -10.17 15.10 -6.39
C ILE A 27 -11.40 15.39 -5.52
N SER A 28 -12.54 15.70 -6.13
CA SER A 28 -13.84 15.88 -5.45
C SER A 28 -14.37 14.59 -4.80
N LEU A 29 -13.89 13.40 -5.23
CA LEU A 29 -14.22 12.11 -4.62
C LEU A 29 -13.33 11.80 -3.41
N ALA A 30 -12.21 12.51 -3.28
CA ALA A 30 -11.25 12.26 -2.22
C ALA A 30 -11.79 12.68 -0.86
N LYS A 31 -11.53 11.85 0.14
CA LYS A 31 -11.89 12.09 1.53
C LYS A 31 -10.60 12.23 2.35
N PRO A 32 -10.63 13.03 3.44
CA PRO A 32 -9.52 13.03 4.38
C PRO A 32 -9.25 11.61 4.90
N GLY A 33 -8.03 11.14 4.69
CA GLY A 33 -7.56 9.87 5.20
C GLY A 33 -6.95 9.98 6.59
N GLY A 34 -6.63 8.82 7.16
CA GLY A 34 -5.98 8.72 8.46
C GLY A 34 -6.95 8.67 9.65
N VAL A 35 -6.46 8.05 10.73
CA VAL A 35 -7.18 7.89 12.00
C VAL A 35 -6.46 8.71 13.07
N GLY A 36 -7.17 9.63 13.75
CA GLY A 36 -6.61 10.36 14.88
C GLY A 36 -6.90 11.85 14.89
N LYS A 37 -6.25 12.58 15.81
CA LYS A 37 -6.48 14.02 16.02
C LYS A 37 -6.04 14.92 14.85
N ASN A 38 -5.14 14.43 13.98
CA ASN A 38 -4.62 15.15 12.83
C ASN A 38 -5.20 14.57 11.51
N LYS A 39 -6.51 14.71 11.33
CA LYS A 39 -7.29 14.10 10.23
C LYS A 39 -6.99 14.59 8.80
N LEU A 40 -6.02 15.46 8.58
CA LEU A 40 -5.89 16.20 7.31
C LEU A 40 -4.52 16.02 6.62
N LYS A 41 -3.79 14.95 6.90
CA LYS A 41 -2.44 14.79 6.33
C LYS A 41 -2.38 14.05 5.01
N ASN A 42 -3.49 13.49 4.56
CA ASN A 42 -3.63 12.92 3.22
C ASN A 42 -5.08 12.99 2.73
N LEU A 43 -5.23 12.89 1.42
CA LEU A 43 -6.50 12.67 0.74
C LEU A 43 -6.50 11.25 0.17
N GLU A 44 -7.64 10.56 0.26
CA GLU A 44 -7.80 9.17 -0.20
C GLU A 44 -9.02 9.00 -1.08
N ILE A 45 -8.87 8.26 -2.18
CA ILE A 45 -9.96 7.71 -2.98
C ILE A 45 -9.96 6.20 -2.80
N THR A 46 -11.10 5.64 -2.37
CA THR A 46 -11.27 4.20 -2.30
C THR A 46 -11.54 3.65 -3.70
N LEU A 47 -10.78 2.65 -4.13
CA LEU A 47 -10.95 1.95 -5.40
C LEU A 47 -11.34 0.50 -5.15
N ASP A 48 -12.22 -0.02 -6.02
CA ASP A 48 -12.57 -1.44 -6.01
C ASP A 48 -11.45 -2.26 -6.63
N VAL A 49 -10.99 -3.29 -5.92
CA VAL A 49 -10.13 -4.35 -6.45
C VAL A 49 -11.03 -5.48 -6.89
N ASN A 50 -11.55 -5.39 -8.11
CA ASN A 50 -12.51 -6.37 -8.60
C ASN A 50 -11.85 -7.37 -9.54
N PHE A 51 -11.58 -8.57 -9.02
CA PHE A 51 -11.01 -9.68 -9.79
C PHE A 51 -12.02 -10.38 -10.71
N GLN A 52 -13.32 -10.17 -10.52
CA GLN A 52 -14.38 -10.83 -11.32
C GLN A 52 -14.88 -9.98 -12.49
N ASN A 53 -14.63 -8.70 -12.45
CA ASN A 53 -15.06 -7.78 -13.51
C ASN A 53 -13.89 -6.81 -13.76
N PRO A 54 -12.96 -7.16 -14.69
CA PRO A 54 -11.78 -6.33 -14.92
C PRO A 54 -12.25 -4.95 -15.36
N ASN A 55 -12.27 -4.03 -14.41
CA ASN A 55 -12.44 -2.63 -14.71
C ASN A 55 -11.23 -2.24 -15.59
N PRO A 56 -11.46 -1.76 -16.84
CA PRO A 56 -10.35 -1.29 -17.67
C PRO A 56 -9.52 -0.21 -16.99
N ASN A 57 -10.05 0.42 -15.94
CA ASN A 57 -9.35 1.36 -15.08
C ASN A 57 -8.49 0.68 -13.99
N ASN A 58 -8.48 -0.65 -13.90
CA ASN A 58 -7.70 -1.39 -12.91
C ASN A 58 -6.21 -1.58 -13.33
N PHE A 59 -5.90 -1.19 -14.56
CA PHE A 59 -4.54 -1.03 -15.13
C PHE A 59 -3.54 -2.12 -14.76
N GLY A 60 -3.97 -3.39 -14.71
CA GLY A 60 -3.10 -4.53 -14.39
C GLY A 60 -2.81 -4.69 -12.89
N LEU A 61 -3.58 -4.06 -12.00
CA LEU A 61 -3.40 -4.20 -10.55
C LEU A 61 -3.64 -5.65 -10.10
N GLU A 62 -4.68 -6.28 -10.61
CA GLU A 62 -5.01 -7.68 -10.30
C GLU A 62 -3.85 -8.61 -10.67
N GLU A 63 -3.39 -8.55 -11.91
CA GLU A 63 -2.25 -9.37 -12.37
C GLU A 63 -0.99 -9.10 -11.54
N THR A 64 -0.73 -7.84 -11.24
CA THR A 64 0.38 -7.43 -10.37
C THR A 64 0.28 -8.08 -9.00
N LEU A 65 -0.88 -8.02 -8.33
CA LEU A 65 -1.08 -8.59 -7.00
C LEU A 65 -0.97 -10.11 -7.01
N VAL A 66 -1.56 -10.79 -8.01
CA VAL A 66 -1.42 -12.25 -8.17
C VAL A 66 0.05 -12.64 -8.30
N ASN A 67 0.81 -11.96 -9.15
CA ASN A 67 2.24 -12.23 -9.34
C ASN A 67 3.06 -11.98 -8.06
N VAL A 68 2.81 -10.88 -7.36
CA VAL A 68 3.52 -10.54 -6.13
C VAL A 68 3.20 -11.52 -5.01
N LEU A 69 1.94 -11.91 -4.85
CA LEU A 69 1.53 -12.89 -3.86
C LEU A 69 2.13 -14.27 -4.15
N HIS A 70 2.20 -14.67 -5.42
CA HIS A 70 2.88 -15.91 -5.81
C HIS A 70 4.37 -15.86 -5.46
N GLN A 71 5.08 -14.75 -5.74
CA GLN A 71 6.48 -14.58 -5.34
C GLN A 71 6.65 -14.61 -3.82
N TYR A 72 5.72 -13.99 -3.08
CA TYR A 72 5.74 -13.95 -1.62
C TYR A 72 5.57 -15.36 -1.02
N LYS A 73 4.62 -16.15 -1.54
CA LYS A 73 4.40 -17.56 -1.17
C LYS A 73 5.64 -18.42 -1.45
N ASN A 74 6.23 -18.29 -2.61
CA ASN A 74 7.45 -19.03 -2.96
C ASN A 74 8.62 -18.70 -2.03
N LYS A 75 8.73 -17.44 -1.59
CA LYS A 75 9.75 -17.02 -0.64
C LYS A 75 9.49 -17.48 0.79
N PHE A 76 8.22 -17.60 1.18
CA PHE A 76 7.78 -17.96 2.52
C PHE A 76 6.73 -19.10 2.46
N PRO A 77 7.11 -20.32 2.07
CA PRO A 77 6.16 -21.38 1.73
C PRO A 77 5.27 -21.85 2.89
N LEU A 78 5.68 -21.63 4.13
CA LEU A 78 4.90 -22.02 5.30
C LEU A 78 3.59 -21.21 5.45
N ILE A 79 3.45 -20.06 4.79
CA ILE A 79 2.21 -19.29 4.85
C ILE A 79 1.05 -20.00 4.13
N ASP A 80 1.34 -20.80 3.12
CA ASP A 80 0.32 -21.49 2.33
C ASP A 80 -0.26 -22.72 3.04
N THR A 81 0.49 -23.30 3.96
CA THR A 81 0.14 -24.54 4.65
C THR A 81 -0.38 -24.35 6.07
N ASN A 82 -0.11 -23.20 6.70
CA ASN A 82 -0.29 -23.03 8.14
C ASN A 82 -1.19 -21.87 8.56
N ILE A 83 -1.61 -21.00 7.65
CA ILE A 83 -2.35 -19.77 8.03
C ILE A 83 -3.79 -19.70 7.47
N GLY A 84 -4.40 -20.81 7.14
CA GLY A 84 -5.79 -20.80 6.63
C GLY A 84 -5.96 -20.15 5.25
N ARG A 85 -7.22 -19.99 4.82
CA ARG A 85 -7.54 -19.36 3.53
C ARG A 85 -7.54 -17.85 3.64
N TRP A 86 -7.10 -17.19 2.57
CA TRP A 86 -7.04 -15.75 2.49
C TRP A 86 -7.29 -15.24 1.06
N HIS A 87 -7.67 -13.99 0.94
CA HIS A 87 -7.95 -13.31 -0.33
C HIS A 87 -7.45 -11.86 -0.28
N VAL A 88 -7.29 -11.23 -1.44
CA VAL A 88 -7.04 -9.78 -1.52
C VAL A 88 -8.32 -9.06 -1.10
N SER A 89 -8.21 -8.04 -0.25
CA SER A 89 -9.35 -7.20 0.13
C SER A 89 -10.03 -6.61 -1.11
N PRO A 90 -11.37 -6.51 -1.13
CA PRO A 90 -12.12 -6.04 -2.29
C PRO A 90 -11.87 -4.57 -2.63
N THR A 91 -11.27 -3.81 -1.73
CA THR A 91 -10.97 -2.40 -1.92
C THR A 91 -9.52 -2.07 -1.57
N CYS A 92 -9.00 -1.02 -2.19
CA CYS A 92 -7.71 -0.42 -1.87
C CYS A 92 -7.83 1.11 -1.79
N GLN A 93 -6.79 1.77 -1.28
CA GLN A 93 -6.75 3.21 -1.09
C GLN A 93 -5.71 3.83 -2.02
N LEU A 94 -6.16 4.74 -2.87
CA LEU A 94 -5.31 5.64 -3.63
C LEU A 94 -5.12 6.91 -2.81
N ALA A 95 -3.92 7.15 -2.30
CA ALA A 95 -3.66 8.21 -1.35
C ALA A 95 -2.65 9.24 -1.86
N LYS A 96 -2.95 10.51 -1.62
CA LYS A 96 -2.10 11.67 -1.90
C LYS A 96 -1.64 12.32 -0.60
N TYR A 97 -0.35 12.59 -0.51
CA TYR A 97 0.29 13.35 0.58
C TYR A 97 0.99 14.55 -0.01
N GLU A 98 0.53 15.74 0.33
CA GLU A 98 1.22 16.98 -0.02
C GLU A 98 2.58 17.09 0.70
N PRO A 99 3.51 17.95 0.24
CA PRO A 99 4.78 18.18 0.92
C PRO A 99 4.59 18.41 2.42
N ASN A 100 5.44 17.81 3.24
CA ASN A 100 5.39 17.79 4.70
C ASN A 100 4.20 17.03 5.31
N ASN A 101 3.34 16.41 4.52
CA ASN A 101 2.29 15.55 5.01
C ASN A 101 2.70 14.08 4.93
N PHE A 102 2.46 13.33 5.99
CA PHE A 102 2.74 11.90 6.08
C PHE A 102 1.90 11.24 7.18
N TYR A 103 1.81 9.94 7.19
CA TYR A 103 1.12 9.19 8.24
C TYR A 103 2.02 9.12 9.49
N GLU A 104 1.76 9.98 10.48
CA GLU A 104 2.64 10.21 11.65
C GLU A 104 2.52 9.15 12.73
N ASN A 105 1.41 8.40 12.77
CA ASN A 105 1.19 7.46 13.85
C ASN A 105 1.94 6.15 13.58
N ILE A 106 2.72 5.69 14.54
CA ILE A 106 3.24 4.32 14.51
C ILE A 106 2.07 3.38 14.70
N HIS A 107 1.87 2.47 13.74
CA HIS A 107 0.75 1.53 13.72
C HIS A 107 1.11 0.21 13.06
N CYS A 108 0.25 -0.77 13.22
CA CYS A 108 0.14 -1.94 12.35
C CYS A 108 -1.24 -1.93 11.67
N ASP A 109 -1.40 -2.72 10.64
CA ASP A 109 -2.63 -2.73 9.84
C ASP A 109 -3.76 -3.56 10.47
N VAL A 110 -3.43 -4.43 11.42
CA VAL A 110 -4.42 -5.16 12.24
C VAL A 110 -4.90 -4.28 13.37
N GLY A 111 -6.21 -4.13 13.52
CA GLY A 111 -6.81 -3.33 14.57
C GLY A 111 -8.17 -3.86 15.01
N LYS A 112 -8.87 -3.13 15.88
CA LYS A 112 -10.19 -3.54 16.41
C LYS A 112 -11.24 -3.79 15.32
N THR A 113 -11.17 -3.01 14.23
CA THR A 113 -12.12 -3.06 13.10
C THR A 113 -11.60 -3.82 11.89
N CYS A 114 -10.32 -4.21 11.88
CA CYS A 114 -9.63 -4.85 10.76
C CYS A 114 -8.86 -6.08 11.26
N ARG A 115 -9.55 -7.00 11.95
CA ARG A 115 -8.94 -8.13 12.66
C ARG A 115 -8.47 -9.25 11.73
N ASN A 116 -9.01 -9.33 10.53
CA ASN A 116 -8.77 -10.37 9.55
C ASN A 116 -7.61 -10.07 8.57
N ARG A 117 -6.98 -8.90 8.66
CA ARG A 117 -5.84 -8.56 7.80
C ARG A 117 -4.61 -9.38 8.16
N ILE A 118 -4.01 -10.04 7.17
CA ILE A 118 -2.79 -10.84 7.35
C ILE A 118 -1.57 -10.21 6.71
N PHE A 119 -1.74 -9.58 5.54
CA PHE A 119 -0.69 -8.82 4.87
C PHE A 119 -1.22 -7.44 4.49
N ALA A 120 -0.31 -6.48 4.46
CA ALA A 120 -0.51 -5.21 3.80
C ALA A 120 0.42 -5.12 2.59
N TRP A 121 -0.01 -4.42 1.56
CA TRP A 121 0.80 -4.12 0.39
C TRP A 121 0.69 -2.64 0.02
N MET A 122 1.74 -2.11 -0.60
CA MET A 122 1.79 -0.73 -1.03
C MET A 122 2.63 -0.59 -2.29
N ILE A 123 2.11 0.18 -3.24
CA ILE A 123 2.80 0.59 -4.47
C ILE A 123 3.09 2.08 -4.37
N TYR A 124 4.34 2.49 -4.60
CA TYR A 124 4.67 3.89 -4.83
C TYR A 124 4.33 4.26 -6.28
N LEU A 125 3.55 5.32 -6.47
CA LEU A 125 3.13 5.73 -7.81
C LEU A 125 4.08 6.77 -8.44
N ASN A 126 4.87 7.46 -7.62
CA ASN A 126 5.92 8.37 -8.09
C ASN A 126 7.21 8.21 -7.30
N ASP A 127 8.30 8.66 -7.90
CA ASP A 127 9.61 8.72 -7.23
C ASP A 127 9.61 9.89 -6.25
N ILE A 128 10.21 9.70 -5.06
CA ILE A 128 10.49 10.76 -4.08
C ILE A 128 11.99 10.77 -3.79
N LYS A 129 12.62 11.92 -3.97
CA LYS A 129 14.09 12.06 -3.84
C LYS A 129 14.53 12.11 -2.38
N VAL A 130 13.75 12.80 -1.53
CA VAL A 130 14.09 13.02 -0.12
C VAL A 130 12.94 12.56 0.76
N GLY A 131 13.20 11.56 1.62
CA GLY A 131 12.19 11.02 2.53
C GLY A 131 11.10 10.21 1.83
N GLY A 132 9.84 10.39 2.20
CA GLY A 132 8.64 9.81 1.57
C GLY A 132 8.44 8.32 1.76
N GLY A 133 9.39 7.59 2.33
CA GLY A 133 9.32 6.15 2.58
C GLY A 133 8.36 5.76 3.69
N THR A 134 8.38 4.48 4.03
CA THR A 134 7.72 3.90 5.21
C THR A 134 8.78 3.27 6.08
N HIS A 135 8.85 3.69 7.34
CA HIS A 135 9.81 3.18 8.31
C HIS A 135 9.18 2.08 9.17
N PHE A 136 9.78 0.90 9.17
CA PHE A 136 9.41 -0.25 9.99
C PHE A 136 10.25 -0.26 11.26
N VAL A 137 9.61 -0.03 12.41
CA VAL A 137 10.28 0.24 13.68
C VAL A 137 11.12 -0.95 14.15
N HIS A 138 10.55 -2.14 14.18
CA HIS A 138 11.24 -3.34 14.69
C HIS A 138 12.30 -3.89 13.72
N GLN A 139 12.18 -3.59 12.42
CA GLN A 139 13.13 -4.02 11.41
C GLN A 139 14.24 -2.99 11.16
N GLU A 140 14.14 -1.79 11.77
CA GLU A 140 15.04 -0.66 11.51
C GLU A 140 15.25 -0.41 10.02
N PHE A 141 14.16 -0.55 9.26
CA PHE A 141 14.17 -0.51 7.80
C PHE A 141 13.23 0.56 7.27
N THR A 142 13.73 1.34 6.31
CA THR A 142 12.92 2.32 5.60
C THR A 142 12.86 1.98 4.11
N THR A 143 11.66 1.94 3.56
CA THR A 143 11.43 1.73 2.13
C THR A 143 11.91 2.94 1.33
N LYS A 144 12.22 2.71 0.03
CA LYS A 144 12.51 3.78 -0.93
C LYS A 144 11.29 3.97 -1.83
N PRO A 145 10.76 5.20 -1.95
CA PRO A 145 9.62 5.47 -2.83
C PRO A 145 10.08 5.60 -4.29
N ILE A 146 10.02 4.49 -5.00
CA ILE A 146 10.33 4.37 -6.43
C ILE A 146 9.05 3.98 -7.17
N SER A 147 8.71 4.71 -8.22
CA SER A 147 7.50 4.49 -9.02
C SER A 147 7.42 3.06 -9.56
N GLY A 148 6.32 2.38 -9.26
CA GLY A 148 6.06 0.99 -9.64
C GLY A 148 6.59 -0.06 -8.68
N ASP A 149 7.41 0.31 -7.69
CA ASP A 149 7.88 -0.62 -6.67
C ASP A 149 6.74 -0.98 -5.71
N LEU A 150 6.55 -2.30 -5.49
CA LEU A 150 5.56 -2.83 -4.57
C LEU A 150 6.26 -3.47 -3.37
N TYR A 151 5.83 -3.08 -2.19
CA TYR A 151 6.18 -3.71 -0.93
C TYR A 151 4.99 -4.48 -0.37
N ILE A 152 5.25 -5.68 0.19
CA ILE A 152 4.28 -6.50 0.93
C ILE A 152 4.90 -6.94 2.26
N TRP A 153 4.11 -6.92 3.34
CA TRP A 153 4.55 -7.26 4.69
C TRP A 153 3.41 -7.83 5.54
N PRO A 154 3.71 -8.57 6.64
CA PRO A 154 2.70 -8.99 7.61
C PRO A 154 2.00 -7.80 8.26
N ALA A 155 0.68 -7.85 8.34
CA ALA A 155 -0.15 -6.74 8.84
C ALA A 155 -0.10 -6.57 10.37
N GLY A 156 0.47 -7.53 11.11
CA GLY A 156 0.45 -7.59 12.57
C GLY A 156 1.45 -6.65 13.27
N TRP A 157 1.38 -6.63 14.59
CA TRP A 157 2.17 -5.77 15.47
C TRP A 157 3.70 -5.93 15.33
N THR A 158 4.19 -7.05 14.84
CA THR A 158 5.60 -7.26 14.55
C THR A 158 6.14 -6.34 13.45
N HIS A 159 5.25 -5.75 12.65
CA HIS A 159 5.57 -4.82 11.56
C HIS A 159 4.96 -3.44 11.80
N MET A 160 5.15 -2.94 13.04
CA MET A 160 4.79 -1.55 13.36
C MET A 160 5.57 -0.59 12.45
N HIS A 161 4.85 0.32 11.82
CA HIS A 161 5.44 1.22 10.83
C HIS A 161 4.83 2.63 10.89
N VAL A 162 5.52 3.58 10.27
CA VAL A 162 5.18 5.00 10.22
C VAL A 162 5.63 5.59 8.89
N GLY A 163 4.90 6.56 8.38
CA GLY A 163 5.33 7.31 7.20
C GLY A 163 6.56 8.16 7.50
N VAL A 164 7.39 8.36 6.49
CA VAL A 164 8.52 9.30 6.53
C VAL A 164 8.16 10.55 5.74
N ASN A 165 8.42 11.72 6.31
CA ASN A 165 8.15 13.00 5.66
C ASN A 165 8.82 13.11 4.27
N ALA A 166 8.09 13.64 3.29
CA ALA A 166 8.58 14.10 1.99
C ALA A 166 8.50 15.63 1.96
N PRO A 167 9.60 16.37 2.28
CA PRO A 167 9.48 17.80 2.53
C PRO A 167 9.25 18.63 1.26
N HIS A 168 9.56 18.12 0.08
CA HIS A 168 9.59 18.91 -1.15
C HIS A 168 8.69 18.38 -2.26
N GLU A 169 8.15 17.16 -2.11
CA GLU A 169 7.47 16.47 -3.22
C GLU A 169 6.14 15.89 -2.74
N THR A 170 5.11 16.02 -3.58
CA THR A 170 3.84 15.33 -3.37
C THR A 170 4.03 13.84 -3.59
N LYS A 171 3.58 13.02 -2.65
CA LYS A 171 3.67 11.56 -2.70
C LYS A 171 2.30 10.96 -3.02
N TYR A 172 2.30 10.01 -3.98
CA TYR A 172 1.13 9.19 -4.27
C TYR A 172 1.45 7.72 -4.03
N ILE A 173 0.54 7.03 -3.37
CA ILE A 173 0.62 5.59 -3.13
C ILE A 173 -0.72 4.92 -3.43
N LEU A 174 -0.63 3.64 -3.79
CA LEU A 174 -1.77 2.72 -3.78
C LEU A 174 -1.50 1.67 -2.71
N THR A 175 -2.42 1.49 -1.77
CA THR A 175 -2.25 0.53 -0.66
C THR A 175 -3.51 -0.28 -0.42
N GLY A 176 -3.33 -1.52 0.02
CA GLY A 176 -4.42 -2.43 0.32
C GLY A 176 -3.97 -3.60 1.18
N TRP A 177 -4.85 -4.58 1.33
CA TRP A 177 -4.64 -5.65 2.27
C TRP A 177 -4.98 -7.02 1.68
N VAL A 178 -4.50 -8.04 2.35
CA VAL A 178 -4.89 -9.43 2.17
C VAL A 178 -5.51 -9.88 3.50
N GLU A 179 -6.64 -10.55 3.44
CA GLU A 179 -7.48 -10.85 4.59
C GLU A 179 -7.81 -12.35 4.66
N TYR A 180 -8.01 -12.85 5.88
CA TYR A 180 -8.60 -14.18 6.05
C TYR A 180 -10.03 -14.24 5.51
N VAL A 181 -10.39 -15.41 4.95
CA VAL A 181 -11.76 -15.71 4.51
C VAL A 181 -12.61 -16.13 5.71
#